data_962757b90b8d659cdc16e33d6ab2b149
#
_entry.id   962757b90b8d659cdc16e33d6ab2b149
#
_cell.length_a   1.000
_cell.length_b   1.000
_cell.length_c   1.000
_cell.angle_alpha   90.00
_cell.angle_beta   90.00
_cell.angle_gamma   90.00
#
_symmetry.space_group_name_H-M   'P 1'
#
loop_
_entity.id
_entity.type
_entity.pdbx_description
1 polymer ?
#
loop_
_entity_poly.entity_id
_entity_poly.type
_entity_poly.pdbx_seq_one_letter_code
_entity_poly.pdbx_strand_id
1 'polypeptide(L)'
;MKSSLLLLAGLLSAAAPYRLALPGYPFEFPRDHFNHPDFQTEWWYYTGNLRAADGHRFGFELTFFRRAVARNPADFSPWKLDDVYVAHLALSDITGQRFYHASRLNRPGPGFAGAALRDALVWNGNWSARWTLPPPAGFSTVQSLRAFD
;
A
#
# COMPACT_ATOMS: atom_id res chain seq x y z
N MET A 1 61.67 3.78 -16.03
CA MET A 1 60.68 3.55 -14.99
C MET A 1 59.34 4.11 -15.46
N LYS A 2 58.40 3.25 -15.89
CA LYS A 2 57.06 3.67 -16.38
C LYS A 2 56.07 3.38 -15.27
N SER A 3 55.56 4.43 -14.61
CA SER A 3 54.52 4.32 -13.60
C SER A 3 53.15 4.18 -14.26
N SER A 4 52.58 3.00 -14.17
CA SER A 4 51.19 2.76 -14.61
C SER A 4 50.24 3.23 -13.53
N LEU A 5 49.49 4.30 -13.83
CA LEU A 5 48.40 4.82 -12.99
C LEU A 5 47.15 3.99 -13.28
N LEU A 6 46.80 3.04 -12.34
CA LEU A 6 45.55 2.33 -12.41
C LEU A 6 44.41 3.25 -11.94
N LEU A 7 43.58 3.72 -12.88
CA LEU A 7 42.31 4.39 -12.58
C LEU A 7 41.27 3.31 -12.11
N LEU A 8 41.01 3.28 -10.83
CA LEU A 8 39.92 2.48 -10.25
C LEU A 8 38.61 3.24 -10.47
N ALA A 9 37.91 2.94 -11.58
CA ALA A 9 36.57 3.45 -11.83
C ALA A 9 35.60 2.74 -10.85
N GLY A 10 35.27 3.41 -9.74
CA GLY A 10 34.22 2.99 -8.84
C GLY A 10 32.87 3.06 -9.55
N LEU A 11 32.28 1.91 -9.86
CA LEU A 11 30.89 1.81 -10.29
C LEU A 11 30.00 2.25 -9.12
N LEU A 12 29.61 3.52 -9.09
CA LEU A 12 28.48 3.96 -8.29
C LEU A 12 27.23 3.29 -8.88
N SER A 13 26.79 2.21 -8.27
CA SER A 13 25.46 1.63 -8.53
C SER A 13 24.41 2.62 -8.06
N ALA A 14 24.01 3.52 -8.95
CA ALA A 14 22.84 4.36 -8.71
C ALA A 14 21.62 3.43 -8.66
N ALA A 15 20.92 3.41 -7.53
CA ALA A 15 19.62 2.72 -7.43
C ALA A 15 18.74 3.22 -8.59
N ALA A 16 18.14 2.30 -9.33
CA ALA A 16 17.28 2.67 -10.46
C ALA A 16 16.17 3.62 -9.97
N PRO A 17 15.94 4.76 -10.65
CA PRO A 17 14.90 5.68 -10.23
C PRO A 17 13.53 4.98 -10.31
N TYR A 18 12.64 5.31 -9.38
CA TYR A 18 11.27 4.83 -9.42
C TYR A 18 10.56 5.28 -10.69
N ARG A 19 9.64 4.46 -11.16
CA ARG A 19 8.80 4.78 -12.30
C ARG A 19 7.92 5.99 -11.99
N LEU A 20 7.78 6.91 -12.96
CA LEU A 20 6.86 8.04 -12.86
C LEU A 20 5.44 7.62 -13.21
N ALA A 21 4.45 8.09 -12.45
CA ALA A 21 3.05 7.93 -12.77
C ALA A 21 2.65 8.95 -13.86
N LEU A 22 2.75 8.53 -15.12
CA LEU A 22 2.42 9.35 -16.28
C LEU A 22 1.04 8.96 -16.85
N PRO A 23 0.35 9.88 -17.55
CA PRO A 23 -0.86 9.54 -18.28
C PRO A 23 -0.63 8.43 -19.32
N GLY A 24 -1.69 7.65 -19.60
CA GLY A 24 -1.64 6.57 -20.59
C GLY A 24 -1.12 5.24 -20.05
N TYR A 25 -1.06 5.05 -18.72
CA TYR A 25 -0.77 3.75 -18.14
C TYR A 25 -1.85 2.72 -18.51
N PRO A 26 -1.50 1.59 -19.16
CA PRO A 26 -2.46 0.53 -19.51
C PRO A 26 -2.76 -0.31 -18.26
N PHE A 27 -3.94 -0.12 -17.69
CA PHE A 27 -4.37 -0.91 -16.52
C PHE A 27 -4.67 -2.36 -16.91
N GLU A 28 -4.18 -3.29 -16.10
CA GLU A 28 -4.42 -4.74 -16.21
C GLU A 28 -5.04 -5.27 -14.91
N PHE A 29 -6.35 -5.49 -14.92
CA PHE A 29 -7.05 -6.06 -13.76
C PHE A 29 -7.10 -7.59 -13.81
N PRO A 30 -6.96 -8.28 -12.66
CA PRO A 30 -6.98 -7.78 -11.29
C PRO A 30 -5.61 -7.32 -10.75
N ARG A 31 -4.51 -7.42 -11.52
CA ARG A 31 -3.16 -7.09 -11.07
C ARG A 31 -3.08 -5.68 -10.46
N ASP A 32 -3.64 -4.70 -11.15
CA ASP A 32 -3.51 -3.29 -10.80
C ASP A 32 -4.47 -2.83 -9.67
N HIS A 33 -5.07 -3.78 -8.97
CA HIS A 33 -5.69 -3.54 -7.67
C HIS A 33 -4.72 -3.71 -6.50
N PHE A 34 -3.49 -4.18 -6.75
CA PHE A 34 -2.52 -4.53 -5.72
C PHE A 34 -1.18 -3.83 -5.93
N ASN A 35 -0.12 -4.33 -5.33
CA ASN A 35 1.16 -3.68 -5.22
C ASN A 35 1.88 -3.44 -6.57
N HIS A 36 2.32 -2.20 -6.78
CA HIS A 36 3.16 -1.77 -7.91
C HIS A 36 4.55 -1.35 -7.39
N PRO A 37 5.46 -2.28 -7.13
CA PRO A 37 6.75 -2.01 -6.49
C PRO A 37 7.65 -1.06 -7.29
N ASP A 38 7.39 -0.88 -8.58
CA ASP A 38 8.15 0.04 -9.45
C ASP A 38 7.90 1.52 -9.15
N PHE A 39 6.76 1.82 -8.51
CA PHE A 39 6.44 3.19 -8.10
C PHE A 39 6.88 3.46 -6.67
N GLN A 40 7.31 4.70 -6.40
CA GLN A 40 7.79 5.08 -5.08
C GLN A 40 6.68 5.18 -4.04
N THR A 41 5.50 5.63 -4.45
CA THR A 41 4.34 5.83 -3.57
C THR A 41 3.12 5.22 -4.21
N GLU A 42 2.31 4.59 -3.39
CA GLU A 42 1.08 3.94 -3.79
C GLU A 42 0.08 4.00 -2.63
N TRP A 43 -1.22 4.04 -2.93
CA TRP A 43 -2.27 4.00 -1.91
C TRP A 43 -3.50 3.26 -2.40
N TRP A 44 -4.21 2.67 -1.45
CA TRP A 44 -5.51 2.01 -1.61
C TRP A 44 -6.50 2.76 -0.75
N TYR A 45 -7.52 3.31 -1.38
CA TYR A 45 -8.41 4.28 -0.78
C TYR A 45 -9.85 3.79 -0.85
N TYR A 46 -10.50 3.73 0.31
CA TYR A 46 -11.87 3.30 0.48
C TYR A 46 -12.63 4.36 1.24
N THR A 47 -13.69 4.88 0.63
CA THR A 47 -14.53 5.91 1.26
C THR A 47 -15.98 5.66 0.93
N GLY A 48 -16.87 6.10 1.81
CA GLY A 48 -18.28 5.95 1.59
C GLY A 48 -19.15 6.48 2.71
N ASN A 49 -20.46 6.39 2.46
CA ASN A 49 -21.49 6.69 3.44
C ASN A 49 -22.21 5.40 3.81
N LEU A 50 -22.45 5.23 5.11
CA LEU A 50 -23.14 4.09 5.67
C LEU A 50 -24.41 4.56 6.39
N ARG A 51 -25.42 3.70 6.37
CA ARG A 51 -26.66 3.86 7.15
C ARG A 51 -26.93 2.56 7.90
N ALA A 52 -27.05 2.67 9.21
CA ALA A 52 -27.48 1.55 10.06
C ALA A 52 -29.00 1.32 9.94
N ALA A 53 -29.48 0.17 10.40
CA ALA A 53 -30.88 -0.22 10.32
C ALA A 53 -31.82 0.73 11.10
N ASP A 54 -31.33 1.37 12.15
CA ASP A 54 -32.04 2.37 12.95
C ASP A 54 -32.01 3.78 12.31
N GLY A 55 -31.41 3.91 11.11
CA GLY A 55 -31.30 5.18 10.39
C GLY A 55 -30.05 5.99 10.74
N HIS A 56 -29.20 5.54 11.65
CA HIS A 56 -27.95 6.20 12.01
C HIS A 56 -27.02 6.31 10.80
N ARG A 57 -26.40 7.47 10.61
CA ARG A 57 -25.60 7.79 9.42
C ARG A 57 -24.14 7.99 9.78
N PHE A 58 -23.27 7.41 8.95
CA PHE A 58 -21.81 7.52 9.08
C PHE A 58 -21.17 7.86 7.72
N GLY A 59 -20.08 8.62 7.76
CA GLY A 59 -19.11 8.69 6.69
C GLY A 59 -17.83 7.98 7.11
N PHE A 60 -17.16 7.26 6.21
CA PHE A 60 -15.90 6.62 6.51
C PHE A 60 -14.87 6.85 5.43
N GLU A 61 -13.61 6.79 5.84
CA GLU A 61 -12.43 6.69 4.99
C GLU A 61 -11.47 5.67 5.62
N LEU A 62 -11.05 4.70 4.84
CA LEU A 62 -9.97 3.77 5.19
C LEU A 62 -8.94 3.81 4.07
N THR A 63 -7.72 4.20 4.39
CA THR A 63 -6.65 4.32 3.39
C THR A 63 -5.43 3.57 3.86
N PHE A 64 -4.81 2.83 2.93
CA PHE A 64 -3.49 2.22 3.10
C PHE A 64 -2.52 2.91 2.16
N PHE A 65 -1.33 3.25 2.65
CA PHE A 65 -0.26 3.85 1.87
C PHE A 65 0.97 2.95 1.91
N ARG A 66 1.68 2.89 0.80
CA ARG A 66 3.03 2.37 0.71
C ARG A 66 3.97 3.48 0.24
N ARG A 67 5.08 3.65 0.93
CA ARG A 67 6.18 4.50 0.52
C ARG A 67 7.46 3.70 0.49
N ALA A 68 8.08 3.59 -0.68
CA ALA A 68 9.41 3.04 -0.79
C ALA A 68 10.44 4.00 -0.17
N VAL A 69 11.28 3.49 0.72
CA VAL A 69 12.28 4.26 1.48
C VAL A 69 13.65 4.08 0.87
N ALA A 70 14.12 2.83 0.75
CA ALA A 70 15.38 2.49 0.15
C ALA A 70 15.30 1.06 -0.42
N ARG A 71 16.07 0.80 -1.46
CA ARG A 71 16.25 -0.55 -2.00
C ARG A 71 17.72 -0.88 -1.98
N ASN A 72 18.10 -1.81 -1.13
CA ASN A 72 19.42 -2.38 -1.15
C ASN A 72 19.31 -3.84 -1.66
N PRO A 73 19.69 -4.12 -2.93
CA PRO A 73 19.61 -5.47 -3.49
C PRO A 73 20.47 -6.50 -2.76
N ALA A 74 21.47 -6.05 -2.01
CA ALA A 74 22.37 -6.91 -1.24
C ALA A 74 21.85 -7.22 0.18
N ASP A 75 20.74 -6.60 0.61
CA ASP A 75 20.14 -6.89 1.92
C ASP A 75 19.03 -7.92 1.78
N PHE A 76 19.32 -9.15 2.21
CA PHE A 76 18.40 -10.28 2.22
C PHE A 76 17.70 -10.47 3.58
N SER A 77 17.89 -9.55 4.52
CA SER A 77 17.24 -9.64 5.83
C SER A 77 15.72 -9.57 5.71
N PRO A 78 14.96 -10.44 6.39
CA PRO A 78 13.50 -10.30 6.49
C PRO A 78 13.09 -9.04 7.27
N TRP A 79 14.03 -8.37 7.91
CA TRP A 79 13.85 -7.13 8.66
C TRP A 79 14.27 -5.88 7.87
N LYS A 80 14.67 -6.03 6.61
CA LYS A 80 15.04 -4.88 5.78
C LYS A 80 13.89 -3.89 5.65
N LEU A 81 14.23 -2.61 5.52
CA LEU A 81 13.27 -1.52 5.38
C LEU A 81 13.28 -1.00 3.94
N ASP A 82 12.66 -1.74 3.04
CA ASP A 82 12.48 -1.29 1.65
C ASP A 82 11.28 -0.33 1.52
N ASP A 83 10.23 -0.61 2.27
CA ASP A 83 8.96 0.12 2.24
C ASP A 83 8.48 0.46 3.65
N VAL A 84 7.70 1.51 3.74
CA VAL A 84 6.92 1.88 4.92
C VAL A 84 5.44 1.87 4.53
N TYR A 85 4.63 1.24 5.36
CA TYR A 85 3.18 1.19 5.19
C TYR A 85 2.49 2.01 6.28
N VAL A 86 1.61 2.90 5.86
CA VAL A 86 0.74 3.68 6.75
C VAL A 86 -0.69 3.31 6.46
N ALA A 87 -1.53 3.23 7.49
CA ALA A 87 -2.96 3.12 7.32
C ALA A 87 -3.67 4.16 8.18
N HIS A 88 -4.69 4.78 7.62
CA HIS A 88 -5.54 5.76 8.29
C HIS A 88 -6.99 5.30 8.25
N LEU A 89 -7.68 5.44 9.38
CA LEU A 89 -9.13 5.34 9.49
C LEU A 89 -9.68 6.68 9.95
N ALA A 90 -10.71 7.15 9.27
CA ALA A 90 -11.57 8.23 9.73
C ALA A 90 -13.03 7.76 9.69
N LEU A 91 -13.76 7.97 10.77
CA LEU A 91 -15.18 7.66 10.87
C LEU A 91 -15.92 8.88 11.42
N SER A 92 -16.80 9.44 10.61
CA SER A 92 -17.70 10.52 11.00
C SER A 92 -19.06 9.92 11.37
N ASP A 93 -19.40 9.93 12.65
CA ASP A 93 -20.77 9.68 13.11
C ASP A 93 -21.58 10.96 12.89
N ILE A 94 -22.30 11.01 11.76
CA ILE A 94 -23.04 12.19 11.34
C ILE A 94 -24.24 12.44 12.26
N THR A 95 -24.92 11.39 12.67
CA THR A 95 -26.09 11.48 13.53
C THR A 95 -25.71 11.81 14.97
N GLY A 96 -24.64 11.18 15.48
CA GLY A 96 -24.14 11.42 16.84
C GLY A 96 -23.21 12.63 16.95
N GLN A 97 -22.89 13.32 15.83
CA GLN A 97 -21.97 14.47 15.75
C GLN A 97 -20.61 14.18 16.40
N ARG A 98 -20.04 13.00 16.09
CA ARG A 98 -18.74 12.56 16.59
C ARG A 98 -17.79 12.22 15.46
N PHE A 99 -16.50 12.40 15.70
CA PHE A 99 -15.46 12.02 14.77
C PHE A 99 -14.45 11.12 15.45
N TYR A 100 -14.13 10.01 14.82
CA TYR A 100 -13.14 9.04 15.27
C TYR A 100 -12.06 8.90 14.22
N HIS A 101 -10.82 8.82 14.63
CA HIS A 101 -9.70 8.55 13.74
C HIS A 101 -8.66 7.66 14.42
N ALA A 102 -7.96 6.89 13.61
CA ALA A 102 -6.84 6.09 14.07
C ALA A 102 -5.81 5.97 12.94
N SER A 103 -4.57 5.66 13.28
CA SER A 103 -3.51 5.45 12.31
C SER A 103 -2.58 4.32 12.72
N ARG A 104 -1.96 3.68 11.72
CA ARG A 104 -0.94 2.63 11.91
C ARG A 104 0.22 2.86 11.00
N LEU A 105 1.42 2.53 11.49
CA LEU A 105 2.67 2.56 10.76
C LEU A 105 3.36 1.21 10.94
N ASN A 106 3.67 0.53 9.84
CA ASN A 106 4.43 -0.71 9.84
C ASN A 106 5.38 -0.80 8.65
N ARG A 107 6.28 -1.77 8.71
CA ARG A 107 7.12 -2.24 7.61
C ARG A 107 6.58 -3.56 7.06
N PRO A 108 7.00 -4.01 5.85
CA PRO A 108 6.47 -5.23 5.23
C PRO A 108 6.82 -6.53 5.99
N GLY A 109 8.04 -6.66 6.48
CA GLY A 109 8.50 -7.92 7.04
C GLY A 109 8.49 -8.04 8.57
N PRO A 110 8.32 -9.22 9.13
CA PRO A 110 7.80 -10.44 8.52
C PRO A 110 6.26 -10.49 8.54
N GLY A 111 5.63 -9.98 7.49
CA GLY A 111 4.16 -10.05 7.33
C GLY A 111 3.37 -8.97 8.07
N PHE A 112 4.01 -7.89 8.53
CA PHE A 112 3.33 -6.83 9.28
C PHE A 112 2.45 -5.95 8.41
N ALA A 113 2.85 -5.69 7.16
CA ALA A 113 2.05 -4.92 6.23
C ALA A 113 2.36 -5.33 4.78
N GLY A 114 1.43 -5.08 3.87
CA GLY A 114 1.64 -5.37 2.47
C GLY A 114 0.39 -5.24 1.61
N ALA A 115 0.56 -5.57 0.32
CA ALA A 115 -0.50 -5.74 -0.64
C ALA A 115 -0.15 -6.90 -1.58
N ALA A 116 -1.01 -7.92 -1.69
CA ALA A 116 -0.72 -9.14 -2.42
C ALA A 116 -1.90 -9.58 -3.29
N LEU A 117 -1.66 -9.67 -4.60
CA LEU A 117 -2.63 -10.20 -5.57
C LEU A 117 -3.05 -11.64 -5.23
N ARG A 118 -2.07 -12.50 -4.90
CA ARG A 118 -2.34 -13.91 -4.56
C ARG A 118 -3.35 -14.08 -3.44
N ASP A 119 -3.30 -13.21 -2.43
CA ASP A 119 -4.14 -13.29 -1.24
C ASP A 119 -5.36 -12.36 -1.34
N ALA A 120 -5.45 -11.61 -2.45
CA ALA A 120 -6.46 -10.59 -2.72
C ALA A 120 -6.63 -9.63 -1.52
N LEU A 121 -5.49 -9.15 -0.98
CA LEU A 121 -5.41 -8.50 0.32
C LEU A 121 -4.45 -7.32 0.31
N VAL A 122 -4.89 -6.23 0.94
CA VAL A 122 -4.05 -5.13 1.44
C VAL A 122 -4.17 -5.10 2.95
N TRP A 123 -3.05 -4.99 3.69
CA TRP A 123 -3.09 -5.04 5.15
C TRP A 123 -2.03 -4.16 5.81
N ASN A 124 -2.29 -3.79 7.06
CA ASN A 124 -1.35 -3.14 7.97
C ASN A 124 -1.67 -3.55 9.41
N GLY A 125 -0.90 -4.47 9.96
CA GLY A 125 -1.23 -5.16 11.21
C GLY A 125 -2.53 -5.96 11.08
N ASN A 126 -3.49 -5.71 11.97
CA ASN A 126 -4.82 -6.33 11.92
C ASN A 126 -5.85 -5.54 11.08
N TRP A 127 -5.46 -4.40 10.49
CA TRP A 127 -6.30 -3.69 9.54
C TRP A 127 -6.13 -4.28 8.13
N SER A 128 -7.22 -4.38 7.39
CA SER A 128 -7.17 -4.99 6.06
C SER A 128 -8.31 -4.56 5.15
N ALA A 129 -8.03 -4.59 3.85
CA ALA A 129 -9.02 -4.62 2.78
C ALA A 129 -8.83 -5.93 2.00
N ARG A 130 -9.82 -6.81 2.02
CA ARG A 130 -9.79 -8.11 1.37
C ARG A 130 -10.90 -8.21 0.34
N TRP A 131 -10.58 -8.71 -0.83
CA TRP A 131 -11.55 -9.08 -1.81
C TRP A 131 -12.12 -10.46 -1.48
N THR A 132 -13.42 -10.54 -1.26
CA THR A 132 -14.10 -11.76 -0.80
C THR A 132 -14.46 -12.69 -1.94
N LEU A 133 -14.54 -12.16 -3.18
CA LEU A 133 -14.69 -12.91 -4.40
C LEU A 133 -13.59 -12.49 -5.36
N PRO A 134 -12.95 -13.43 -6.10
CA PRO A 134 -12.08 -13.04 -7.20
C PRO A 134 -12.93 -12.18 -8.14
N PRO A 135 -12.40 -11.04 -8.62
CA PRO A 135 -13.14 -10.23 -9.57
C PRO A 135 -13.43 -11.10 -10.80
N PRO A 136 -14.70 -11.36 -11.13
CA PRO A 136 -15.00 -11.82 -12.46
C PRO A 136 -14.50 -10.74 -13.43
N ALA A 137 -14.21 -11.10 -14.66
CA ALA A 137 -13.97 -10.13 -15.73
C ALA A 137 -15.23 -9.28 -15.92
N GLY A 138 -15.42 -8.27 -15.01
CA GLY A 138 -16.62 -7.45 -14.92
C GLY A 138 -16.78 -6.83 -13.52
N PHE A 139 -17.28 -5.65 -13.47
CA PHE A 139 -17.21 -4.60 -12.48
C PHE A 139 -17.84 -4.81 -11.08
N SER A 140 -18.18 -6.00 -10.64
CA SER A 140 -18.75 -6.18 -9.30
C SER A 140 -17.80 -6.95 -8.40
N THR A 141 -17.19 -6.26 -7.45
CA THR A 141 -16.30 -6.84 -6.46
C THR A 141 -16.84 -6.61 -5.07
N VAL A 142 -16.94 -7.67 -4.28
CA VAL A 142 -17.26 -7.56 -2.87
C VAL A 142 -15.95 -7.49 -2.08
N GLN A 143 -15.83 -6.47 -1.26
CA GLN A 143 -14.66 -6.26 -0.42
C GLN A 143 -15.06 -6.26 1.06
N SER A 144 -14.23 -6.86 1.90
CA SER A 144 -14.33 -6.77 3.35
C SER A 144 -13.28 -5.82 3.86
N LEU A 145 -13.72 -4.74 4.51
CA LEU A 145 -12.86 -3.75 5.14
C LEU A 145 -12.85 -3.99 6.64
N ARG A 146 -11.67 -3.97 7.24
CA ARG A 146 -11.46 -4.17 8.66
C ARG A 146 -10.46 -3.15 9.18
N ALA A 147 -10.85 -2.38 10.18
CA ALA A 147 -9.96 -1.50 10.92
C ALA A 147 -10.37 -1.53 12.41
N PHE A 148 -9.42 -1.79 13.29
CA PHE A 148 -9.59 -1.80 14.74
C PHE A 148 -8.41 -1.11 15.39
N ASP A 149 -8.61 -0.57 16.55
CA ASP A 149 -7.57 -0.14 17.47
C ASP A 149 -7.00 -1.31 18.27
#